data_b882b5911f99816628ff845a9cdf499b
#
_entry.id   b882b5911f99816628ff845a9cdf499b
#
_cell.length_a   1.000
_cell.length_b   1.000
_cell.length_c   1.000
_cell.angle_alpha   90.00
_cell.angle_beta   90.00
_cell.angle_gamma   90.00
#
_symmetry.space_group_name_H-M   'P 1'
#
loop_
_entity.id
_entity.type
_entity.pdbx_description
1 polymer ?
#
loop_
_entity_poly.entity_id
_entity_poly.type
_entity_poly.pdbx_seq_one_letter_code
_entity_poly.pdbx_strand_id
1 'polypeptide(L)'
;MDIQVSALGAVLALAISIFLIIKKIQPAYALIIGALIGGLIGGANLTDTVTLMMNGAKGMMTAILRILTAGVLAGVLIQSGAATKIAETIISKLGQNRALIALTISTMVLTAVGVFVDVAVITVAPISLEIARKSNITKSAILLAMIGGGKAGNIISPNPNTIAVSENLNVSLTSVMIAGIIPAILGVVITCIISKRLTKKGTYVEAAEVIENNEMTPSFLSAITGPLVSIGLLMLRPIANISIDPLIALPVGGIIGVIAMGKLKKLNEYASFGLSKMTGVAILLIGTGTLAGIISNSALKDVIISGINTLGLPSFALAPISGILMAGATASTTSGAAVASSVFGSTITSLGVSSLATAAMIHAGCTVIDQLPHGSFFHSTGGSINMNMNERLKLIPFEAIVGLTMTIISVSYTHLTLPTTWNV
;
A
#
# COMPACT_ATOMS: atom_id res chain seq x y z
N MET A 1 25.38 -18.97 -21.63
CA MET A 1 26.21 -17.96 -20.92
C MET A 1 25.26 -17.25 -19.95
N ASP A 2 25.58 -17.30 -18.67
CA ASP A 2 24.85 -16.49 -17.72
C ASP A 2 25.22 -15.02 -17.97
N ILE A 3 24.21 -14.23 -18.38
CA ILE A 3 24.38 -12.79 -18.63
C ILE A 3 24.51 -12.13 -17.28
N GLN A 4 25.67 -11.64 -16.91
CA GLN A 4 25.91 -10.99 -15.64
C GLN A 4 26.14 -9.50 -15.83
N VAL A 5 25.29 -8.68 -15.22
CA VAL A 5 25.41 -7.22 -15.15
C VAL A 5 26.33 -6.86 -13.97
N SER A 6 27.20 -5.87 -14.11
CA SER A 6 28.05 -5.41 -13.01
C SER A 6 27.21 -4.77 -11.90
N ALA A 7 27.71 -4.81 -10.65
CA ALA A 7 27.06 -4.13 -9.53
C ALA A 7 26.87 -2.62 -9.77
N LEU A 8 27.86 -1.98 -10.42
CA LEU A 8 27.77 -0.56 -10.79
C LEU A 8 26.61 -0.30 -11.75
N GLY A 9 26.44 -1.14 -12.77
CA GLY A 9 25.31 -1.03 -13.70
C GLY A 9 23.95 -1.14 -12.99
N ALA A 10 23.81 -2.08 -12.06
CA ALA A 10 22.58 -2.25 -11.27
C ALA A 10 22.30 -1.06 -10.33
N VAL A 11 23.35 -0.52 -9.67
CA VAL A 11 23.21 0.70 -8.85
C VAL A 11 22.79 1.89 -9.71
N LEU A 12 23.41 2.06 -10.88
CA LEU A 12 23.04 3.14 -11.80
C LEU A 12 21.64 2.95 -12.36
N ALA A 13 21.20 1.72 -12.66
CA ALA A 13 19.81 1.44 -13.06
C ALA A 13 18.82 1.97 -12.04
N LEU A 14 19.03 1.66 -10.76
CA LEU A 14 18.18 2.12 -9.66
C LEU A 14 18.28 3.65 -9.45
N ALA A 15 19.48 4.20 -9.41
CA ALA A 15 19.72 5.63 -9.20
C ALA A 15 19.09 6.50 -10.30
N ILE A 16 19.24 6.10 -11.57
CA ILE A 16 18.65 6.78 -12.72
C ILE A 16 17.11 6.70 -12.64
N SER A 17 16.57 5.52 -12.32
CA SER A 17 15.12 5.35 -12.14
C SER A 17 14.58 6.30 -11.07
N ILE A 18 15.20 6.35 -9.89
CA ILE A 18 14.79 7.24 -8.79
C ILE A 18 14.92 8.71 -9.20
N PHE A 19 16.03 9.09 -9.82
CA PHE A 19 16.24 10.46 -10.29
C PHE A 19 15.15 10.91 -11.26
N LEU A 20 14.81 10.07 -12.24
CA LEU A 20 13.76 10.36 -13.22
C LEU A 20 12.37 10.46 -12.57
N ILE A 21 12.05 9.62 -11.58
CA ILE A 21 10.81 9.70 -10.81
C ILE A 21 10.72 11.02 -10.04
N ILE A 22 11.80 11.45 -9.38
CA ILE A 22 11.88 12.73 -8.67
C ILE A 22 11.71 13.91 -9.66
N LYS A 23 12.20 13.76 -10.89
CA LYS A 23 11.99 14.72 -12.00
C LYS A 23 10.57 14.65 -12.59
N LYS A 24 9.64 13.90 -11.97
CA LYS A 24 8.24 13.74 -12.37
C LYS A 24 8.06 13.01 -13.72
N ILE A 25 9.04 12.25 -14.17
CA ILE A 25 8.84 11.29 -15.25
C ILE A 25 7.94 10.18 -14.71
N GLN A 26 7.01 9.73 -15.54
CA GLN A 26 6.07 8.67 -15.19
C GLN A 26 6.86 7.42 -14.72
N PRO A 27 6.56 6.89 -13.49
CA PRO A 27 7.40 5.88 -12.85
C PRO A 27 7.72 4.65 -13.70
N ALA A 28 6.77 4.14 -14.46
CA ALA A 28 7.00 2.99 -15.33
C ALA A 28 8.08 3.27 -16.39
N TYR A 29 8.03 4.43 -17.04
CA TYR A 29 9.07 4.83 -18.00
C TYR A 29 10.42 5.08 -17.33
N ALA A 30 10.42 5.68 -16.15
CA ALA A 30 11.64 5.92 -15.38
C ALA A 30 12.35 4.60 -15.05
N LEU A 31 11.61 3.57 -14.65
CA LEU A 31 12.12 2.24 -14.34
C LEU A 31 12.66 1.53 -15.60
N ILE A 32 11.92 1.61 -16.72
CA ILE A 32 12.34 1.04 -18.00
C ILE A 32 13.64 1.69 -18.51
N ILE A 33 13.70 3.03 -18.48
CA ILE A 33 14.90 3.78 -18.91
C ILE A 33 16.09 3.47 -18.01
N GLY A 34 15.89 3.48 -16.69
CA GLY A 34 16.94 3.13 -15.74
C GLY A 34 17.46 1.72 -15.95
N ALA A 35 16.56 0.74 -16.15
CA ALA A 35 16.92 -0.65 -16.45
C ALA A 35 17.76 -0.76 -17.73
N LEU A 36 17.33 -0.10 -18.82
CA LEU A 36 18.05 -0.12 -20.09
C LEU A 36 19.47 0.48 -19.95
N ILE A 37 19.56 1.69 -19.40
CA ILE A 37 20.86 2.38 -19.25
C ILE A 37 21.77 1.58 -18.29
N GLY A 38 21.23 1.11 -17.17
CA GLY A 38 22.01 0.36 -16.20
C GLY A 38 22.49 -1.00 -16.72
N GLY A 39 21.68 -1.71 -17.53
CA GLY A 39 22.10 -2.95 -18.18
C GLY A 39 23.25 -2.74 -19.14
N LEU A 40 23.16 -1.70 -19.99
CA LEU A 40 24.22 -1.35 -20.95
C LEU A 40 25.51 -0.91 -20.26
N ILE A 41 25.44 -0.02 -19.27
CA ILE A 41 26.62 0.40 -18.48
C ILE A 41 27.19 -0.78 -17.68
N GLY A 42 26.31 -1.70 -17.26
CA GLY A 42 26.69 -2.91 -16.54
C GLY A 42 27.44 -3.96 -17.37
N GLY A 43 27.63 -3.72 -18.66
CA GLY A 43 28.42 -4.56 -19.57
C GLY A 43 27.59 -5.55 -20.38
N ALA A 44 26.28 -5.60 -20.23
CA ALA A 44 25.42 -6.38 -21.11
C ALA A 44 25.22 -5.67 -22.45
N ASN A 45 25.20 -6.40 -23.55
CA ASN A 45 24.88 -5.82 -24.85
C ASN A 45 23.37 -5.48 -24.93
N LEU A 46 22.94 -4.80 -25.99
CA LEU A 46 21.57 -4.33 -26.12
C LEU A 46 20.57 -5.50 -26.12
N THR A 47 20.83 -6.57 -26.84
CA THR A 47 19.95 -7.75 -26.95
C THR A 47 19.79 -8.43 -25.59
N ASP A 48 20.91 -8.65 -24.89
CA ASP A 48 20.92 -9.26 -23.58
C ASP A 48 20.19 -8.39 -22.54
N THR A 49 20.45 -7.07 -22.55
CA THR A 49 19.76 -6.11 -21.67
C THR A 49 18.25 -6.20 -21.87
N VAL A 50 17.78 -6.14 -23.12
CA VAL A 50 16.33 -6.25 -23.41
C VAL A 50 15.78 -7.61 -22.98
N THR A 51 16.52 -8.69 -23.17
CA THR A 51 16.12 -10.05 -22.76
C THR A 51 15.95 -10.14 -21.24
N LEU A 52 16.88 -9.61 -20.45
CA LEU A 52 16.77 -9.54 -18.99
C LEU A 52 15.56 -8.70 -18.55
N MET A 53 15.37 -7.54 -19.17
CA MET A 53 14.21 -6.67 -18.89
C MET A 53 12.88 -7.38 -19.17
N MET A 54 12.77 -8.06 -20.31
CA MET A 54 11.54 -8.78 -20.69
C MET A 54 11.26 -9.97 -19.78
N ASN A 55 12.28 -10.70 -19.36
CA ASN A 55 12.13 -11.82 -18.43
C ASN A 55 11.68 -11.34 -17.06
N GLY A 56 12.25 -10.26 -16.56
CA GLY A 56 11.81 -9.63 -15.31
C GLY A 56 10.36 -9.13 -15.39
N ALA A 57 9.97 -8.50 -16.50
CA ALA A 57 8.58 -8.05 -16.72
C ALA A 57 7.59 -9.23 -16.76
N LYS A 58 7.95 -10.36 -17.41
CA LYS A 58 7.13 -11.58 -17.41
C LYS A 58 6.88 -12.11 -16.00
N GLY A 59 7.88 -12.00 -15.08
CA GLY A 59 7.73 -12.40 -13.69
C GLY A 59 6.65 -11.64 -12.92
N MET A 60 6.25 -10.45 -13.38
CA MET A 60 5.20 -9.64 -12.73
C MET A 60 3.77 -10.02 -13.17
N MET A 61 3.59 -10.91 -14.14
CA MET A 61 2.28 -11.15 -14.76
C MET A 61 1.23 -11.64 -13.76
N THR A 62 1.59 -12.53 -12.84
CA THR A 62 0.67 -13.03 -11.80
C THR A 62 0.18 -11.89 -10.90
N ALA A 63 1.09 -11.04 -10.41
CA ALA A 63 0.72 -9.88 -9.60
C ALA A 63 -0.19 -8.91 -10.38
N ILE A 64 0.12 -8.66 -11.65
CA ILE A 64 -0.68 -7.78 -12.53
C ILE A 64 -2.12 -8.30 -12.65
N LEU A 65 -2.31 -9.58 -12.95
CA LEU A 65 -3.64 -10.16 -13.12
C LEU A 65 -4.45 -10.09 -11.82
N ARG A 66 -3.85 -10.42 -10.67
CA ARG A 66 -4.51 -10.34 -9.36
C ARG A 66 -4.89 -8.90 -8.99
N ILE A 67 -4.03 -7.94 -9.29
CA ILE A 67 -4.31 -6.52 -9.03
C ILE A 67 -5.43 -6.00 -9.92
N LEU A 68 -5.42 -6.32 -11.22
CA LEU A 68 -6.49 -5.91 -12.13
C LEU A 68 -7.85 -6.44 -11.69
N THR A 69 -7.92 -7.72 -11.28
CA THR A 69 -9.17 -8.33 -10.81
C THR A 69 -9.61 -7.82 -9.43
N ALA A 70 -8.67 -7.45 -8.54
CA ALA A 70 -8.99 -6.78 -7.28
C ALA A 70 -9.73 -5.45 -7.50
N GLY A 71 -9.53 -4.82 -8.64
CA GLY A 71 -10.24 -3.62 -9.06
C GLY A 71 -11.77 -3.78 -9.08
N VAL A 72 -12.28 -4.97 -9.35
CA VAL A 72 -13.73 -5.22 -9.35
C VAL A 72 -14.33 -4.94 -7.97
N LEU A 73 -13.75 -5.50 -6.90
CA LEU A 73 -14.21 -5.25 -5.53
C LEU A 73 -14.08 -3.77 -5.16
N ALA A 74 -12.91 -3.18 -5.43
CA ALA A 74 -12.64 -1.77 -5.11
C ALA A 74 -13.62 -0.83 -5.85
N GLY A 75 -13.84 -1.07 -7.14
CA GLY A 75 -14.78 -0.28 -7.95
C GLY A 75 -16.22 -0.38 -7.43
N VAL A 76 -16.65 -1.58 -7.06
CA VAL A 76 -17.97 -1.81 -6.45
C VAL A 76 -18.10 -1.03 -5.14
N LEU A 77 -17.15 -1.14 -4.23
CA LEU A 77 -17.19 -0.46 -2.93
C LEU A 77 -17.28 1.06 -3.08
N ILE A 78 -16.52 1.63 -4.00
CA ILE A 78 -16.46 3.07 -4.20
C ILE A 78 -17.73 3.57 -4.92
N GLN A 79 -18.02 3.02 -6.09
CA GLN A 79 -19.09 3.54 -6.98
C GLN A 79 -20.51 3.24 -6.49
N SER A 80 -20.70 2.21 -5.68
CA SER A 80 -22.00 1.88 -5.12
C SER A 80 -22.40 2.73 -3.92
N GLY A 81 -21.46 3.51 -3.34
CA GLY A 81 -21.65 4.18 -2.04
C GLY A 81 -21.49 3.23 -0.83
N ALA A 82 -21.06 1.98 -1.05
CA ALA A 82 -20.87 1.01 0.03
C ALA A 82 -19.77 1.46 1.00
N ALA A 83 -18.66 2.00 0.49
CA ALA A 83 -17.56 2.53 1.31
C ALA A 83 -18.06 3.68 2.23
N THR A 84 -18.84 4.62 1.68
CA THR A 84 -19.47 5.71 2.43
C THR A 84 -20.37 5.16 3.53
N LYS A 85 -21.25 4.19 3.20
CA LYS A 85 -22.16 3.58 4.19
C LYS A 85 -21.45 2.86 5.33
N ILE A 86 -20.38 2.14 5.02
CA ILE A 86 -19.55 1.46 6.04
C ILE A 86 -18.97 2.51 7.00
N ALA A 87 -18.36 3.59 6.46
CA ALA A 87 -17.78 4.66 7.26
C ALA A 87 -18.82 5.36 8.14
N GLU A 88 -19.94 5.79 7.56
CA GLU A 88 -21.05 6.42 8.29
C GLU A 88 -21.54 5.57 9.46
N THR A 89 -21.70 4.27 9.22
CA THR A 89 -22.20 3.35 10.25
C THR A 89 -21.22 3.20 11.40
N ILE A 90 -19.92 3.12 11.12
CA ILE A 90 -18.88 3.03 12.15
C ILE A 90 -18.86 4.33 12.97
N ILE A 91 -18.86 5.47 12.28
CA ILE A 91 -18.81 6.79 12.93
C ILE A 91 -20.05 7.03 13.79
N SER A 92 -21.24 6.71 13.29
CA SER A 92 -22.48 6.88 14.05
C SER A 92 -22.53 6.01 15.30
N LYS A 93 -22.04 4.76 15.23
CA LYS A 93 -22.00 3.84 16.38
C LYS A 93 -21.00 4.25 17.46
N LEU A 94 -19.85 4.80 17.10
CA LEU A 94 -18.82 5.23 18.05
C LEU A 94 -19.13 6.59 18.68
N GLY A 95 -19.93 7.42 18.00
CA GLY A 95 -20.42 8.71 18.48
C GLY A 95 -19.37 9.83 18.43
N GLN A 96 -19.85 11.08 18.55
CA GLN A 96 -19.03 12.29 18.41
C GLN A 96 -17.96 12.44 19.49
N ASN A 97 -18.21 11.95 20.71
CA ASN A 97 -17.23 12.01 21.80
C ASN A 97 -15.94 11.22 21.52
N ARG A 98 -15.97 10.30 20.55
CA ARG A 98 -14.85 9.48 20.11
C ARG A 98 -14.48 9.73 18.64
N ALA A 99 -14.71 10.96 18.17
CA ALA A 99 -14.58 11.33 16.76
C ALA A 99 -13.28 10.86 16.11
N LEU A 100 -12.12 11.13 16.72
CA LEU A 100 -10.82 10.73 16.17
C LEU A 100 -10.67 9.21 16.06
N ILE A 101 -11.13 8.46 17.08
CA ILE A 101 -11.12 6.99 17.04
C ILE A 101 -12.07 6.50 15.93
N ALA A 102 -13.25 7.11 15.82
CA ALA A 102 -14.23 6.75 14.80
C ALA A 102 -13.69 6.97 13.38
N LEU A 103 -13.03 8.10 13.13
CA LEU A 103 -12.38 8.39 11.85
C LEU A 103 -11.23 7.41 11.56
N THR A 104 -10.39 7.12 12.55
CA THR A 104 -9.28 6.16 12.40
C THR A 104 -9.79 4.76 12.07
N ILE A 105 -10.80 4.27 12.82
CA ILE A 105 -11.36 2.93 12.58
C ILE A 105 -12.12 2.87 11.26
N SER A 106 -12.86 3.92 10.87
CA SER A 106 -13.58 3.94 9.59
C SER A 106 -12.63 3.82 8.41
N THR A 107 -11.57 4.63 8.37
CA THR A 107 -10.58 4.56 7.30
C THR A 107 -9.77 3.25 7.35
N MET A 108 -9.45 2.73 8.55
CA MET A 108 -8.82 1.42 8.69
C MET A 108 -9.69 0.30 8.10
N VAL A 109 -10.99 0.26 8.40
CA VAL A 109 -11.88 -0.78 7.87
C VAL A 109 -12.03 -0.64 6.35
N LEU A 110 -12.19 0.57 5.83
CA LEU A 110 -12.27 0.78 4.37
C LEU A 110 -11.01 0.30 3.64
N THR A 111 -9.85 0.61 4.17
CA THR A 111 -8.60 0.18 3.54
C THR A 111 -8.34 -1.31 3.76
N ALA A 112 -8.71 -1.89 4.90
CA ALA A 112 -8.60 -3.33 5.17
C ALA A 112 -9.44 -4.18 4.22
N VAL A 113 -10.53 -3.65 3.68
CA VAL A 113 -11.38 -4.35 2.68
C VAL A 113 -10.95 -4.07 1.23
N GLY A 114 -9.83 -3.38 1.01
CA GLY A 114 -9.23 -3.20 -0.32
C GLY A 114 -9.43 -1.82 -0.95
N VAL A 115 -10.01 -0.84 -0.26
CA VAL A 115 -10.07 0.54 -0.73
C VAL A 115 -8.69 1.21 -0.58
N PHE A 116 -8.25 1.96 -1.57
CA PHE A 116 -6.99 2.73 -1.47
C PHE A 116 -7.05 3.78 -0.36
N VAL A 117 -5.93 4.06 0.28
CA VAL A 117 -5.86 4.97 1.44
C VAL A 117 -6.36 6.38 1.10
N ASP A 118 -5.93 6.94 -0.02
CA ASP A 118 -6.37 8.26 -0.50
C ASP A 118 -7.88 8.29 -0.78
N VAL A 119 -8.42 7.25 -1.39
CA VAL A 119 -9.85 7.13 -1.66
C VAL A 119 -10.65 6.97 -0.37
N ALA A 120 -10.16 6.19 0.59
CA ALA A 120 -10.81 6.06 1.91
C ALA A 120 -10.82 7.41 2.65
N VAL A 121 -9.73 8.17 2.61
CA VAL A 121 -9.65 9.52 3.19
C VAL A 121 -10.64 10.47 2.50
N ILE A 122 -10.67 10.50 1.15
CA ILE A 122 -11.60 11.33 0.39
C ILE A 122 -13.07 10.97 0.70
N THR A 123 -13.38 9.68 0.81
CA THR A 123 -14.73 9.18 1.13
C THR A 123 -15.19 9.62 2.52
N VAL A 124 -14.29 9.61 3.51
CA VAL A 124 -14.61 9.97 4.90
C VAL A 124 -14.50 11.48 5.15
N ALA A 125 -13.82 12.22 4.27
CA ALA A 125 -13.54 13.65 4.41
C ALA A 125 -14.80 14.51 4.70
N PRO A 126 -15.93 14.42 3.96
CA PRO A 126 -17.10 15.23 4.22
C PRO A 126 -17.63 15.03 5.65
N ILE A 127 -17.72 13.77 6.10
CA ILE A 127 -18.17 13.43 7.45
C ILE A 127 -17.18 13.95 8.50
N SER A 128 -15.88 13.84 8.22
CA SER A 128 -14.82 14.30 9.11
C SER A 128 -14.85 15.82 9.32
N LEU A 129 -15.12 16.59 8.26
CA LEU A 129 -15.28 18.05 8.33
C LEU A 129 -16.48 18.46 9.19
N GLU A 130 -17.62 17.78 9.03
CA GLU A 130 -18.81 18.03 9.85
C GLU A 130 -18.53 17.76 11.33
N ILE A 131 -17.92 16.60 11.64
CA ILE A 131 -17.56 16.23 13.01
C ILE A 131 -16.54 17.20 13.59
N ALA A 132 -15.51 17.55 12.83
CA ALA A 132 -14.47 18.47 13.28
C ALA A 132 -15.03 19.83 13.67
N ARG A 133 -15.97 20.35 12.86
CA ARG A 133 -16.67 21.61 13.17
C ARG A 133 -17.49 21.50 14.45
N LYS A 134 -18.31 20.45 14.60
CA LYS A 134 -19.16 20.25 15.78
C LYS A 134 -18.37 20.03 17.07
N SER A 135 -17.24 19.36 16.97
CA SER A 135 -16.36 19.00 18.10
C SER A 135 -15.21 19.98 18.33
N ASN A 136 -15.11 21.04 17.53
CA ASN A 136 -14.04 22.04 17.58
C ASN A 136 -12.64 21.40 17.52
N ILE A 137 -12.43 20.54 16.51
CA ILE A 137 -11.18 19.80 16.25
C ILE A 137 -10.53 20.36 14.99
N THR A 138 -9.20 20.46 14.98
CA THR A 138 -8.44 20.98 13.83
C THR A 138 -8.38 20.00 12.65
N LYS A 139 -8.18 20.55 11.45
CA LYS A 139 -7.94 19.78 10.21
C LYS A 139 -6.76 18.84 10.34
N SER A 140 -5.67 19.26 10.99
CA SER A 140 -4.49 18.43 11.25
C SER A 140 -4.81 17.16 12.02
N ALA A 141 -5.67 17.26 13.04
CA ALA A 141 -6.05 16.11 13.86
C ALA A 141 -6.91 15.10 13.09
N ILE A 142 -7.92 15.58 12.34
CA ILE A 142 -8.82 14.68 11.58
C ILE A 142 -8.08 14.03 10.41
N LEU A 143 -7.22 14.78 9.72
CA LEU A 143 -6.46 14.21 8.59
C LEU A 143 -5.48 13.14 9.06
N LEU A 144 -4.75 13.39 10.16
CA LEU A 144 -3.86 12.37 10.72
C LEU A 144 -4.64 11.13 11.18
N ALA A 145 -5.82 11.31 11.81
CA ALA A 145 -6.66 10.19 12.21
C ALA A 145 -7.08 9.33 11.00
N MET A 146 -7.51 9.96 9.91
CA MET A 146 -7.90 9.26 8.70
C MET A 146 -6.71 8.59 8.00
N ILE A 147 -5.59 9.29 7.83
CA ILE A 147 -4.40 8.73 7.16
C ILE A 147 -3.79 7.59 7.98
N GLY A 148 -3.65 7.77 9.29
CA GLY A 148 -3.08 6.73 10.15
C GLY A 148 -3.94 5.47 10.21
N GLY A 149 -5.27 5.63 10.29
CA GLY A 149 -6.20 4.50 10.16
C GLY A 149 -6.09 3.84 8.78
N GLY A 150 -6.03 4.64 7.72
CA GLY A 150 -5.84 4.16 6.36
C GLY A 150 -4.55 3.35 6.18
N LYS A 151 -3.42 3.83 6.69
CA LYS A 151 -2.14 3.09 6.66
C LYS A 151 -2.21 1.79 7.46
N ALA A 152 -2.85 1.78 8.63
CA ALA A 152 -3.03 0.59 9.44
C ALA A 152 -3.87 -0.48 8.72
N GLY A 153 -4.98 -0.09 8.11
CA GLY A 153 -5.80 -1.01 7.32
C GLY A 153 -5.10 -1.49 6.04
N ASN A 154 -4.28 -0.65 5.44
CA ASN A 154 -3.54 -0.96 4.21
C ASN A 154 -2.61 -2.17 4.36
N ILE A 155 -1.91 -2.32 5.50
CA ILE A 155 -0.97 -3.43 5.71
C ILE A 155 -1.63 -4.77 6.03
N ILE A 156 -2.93 -4.79 6.29
CA ILE A 156 -3.73 -6.01 6.54
C ILE A 156 -4.73 -6.30 5.42
N SER A 157 -4.62 -5.62 4.30
CA SER A 157 -5.60 -5.60 3.21
C SER A 157 -5.15 -6.46 2.03
N PRO A 158 -6.09 -7.09 1.29
CA PRO A 158 -5.80 -7.74 0.01
C PRO A 158 -5.67 -6.71 -1.13
N ASN A 159 -4.86 -5.70 -0.94
CA ASN A 159 -4.64 -4.59 -1.88
C ASN A 159 -3.40 -4.83 -2.77
N PRO A 160 -3.16 -3.97 -3.77
CA PRO A 160 -2.02 -4.10 -4.67
C PRO A 160 -0.65 -4.20 -3.99
N ASN A 161 -0.47 -3.54 -2.83
CA ASN A 161 0.81 -3.52 -2.11
C ASN A 161 1.12 -4.91 -1.54
N THR A 162 0.13 -5.47 -0.82
CA THR A 162 0.22 -6.80 -0.22
C THR A 162 0.35 -7.88 -1.30
N ILE A 163 -0.40 -7.75 -2.41
CA ILE A 163 -0.29 -8.65 -3.57
C ILE A 163 1.14 -8.61 -4.14
N ALA A 164 1.70 -7.41 -4.36
CA ALA A 164 3.04 -7.27 -4.93
C ALA A 164 4.12 -7.90 -4.04
N VAL A 165 4.12 -7.63 -2.72
CA VAL A 165 5.14 -8.23 -1.83
C VAL A 165 4.95 -9.73 -1.65
N SER A 166 3.70 -10.23 -1.63
CA SER A 166 3.43 -11.67 -1.52
C SER A 166 3.91 -12.43 -2.76
N GLU A 167 3.66 -11.89 -3.95
CA GLU A 167 4.10 -12.50 -5.20
C GLU A 167 5.62 -12.50 -5.35
N ASN A 168 6.26 -11.35 -5.16
CA ASN A 168 7.70 -11.21 -5.35
C ASN A 168 8.52 -12.08 -4.37
N LEU A 169 7.93 -12.43 -3.22
CA LEU A 169 8.57 -13.23 -2.17
C LEU A 169 8.02 -14.66 -2.06
N ASN A 170 7.09 -15.04 -2.96
CA ASN A 170 6.45 -16.36 -3.00
C ASN A 170 5.84 -16.78 -1.65
N VAL A 171 5.15 -15.85 -0.98
CA VAL A 171 4.40 -16.10 0.26
C VAL A 171 2.92 -15.90 0.03
N SER A 172 2.09 -16.52 0.89
CA SER A 172 0.64 -16.33 0.73
C SER A 172 0.22 -14.91 1.08
N LEU A 173 -0.71 -14.36 0.31
CA LEU A 173 -1.32 -13.07 0.57
C LEU A 173 -1.87 -12.98 2.00
N THR A 174 -2.59 -14.01 2.44
CA THR A 174 -3.19 -14.07 3.78
C THR A 174 -2.15 -14.11 4.88
N SER A 175 -1.01 -14.77 4.69
CA SER A 175 0.08 -14.76 5.68
C SER A 175 0.66 -13.36 5.87
N VAL A 176 0.85 -12.60 4.78
CA VAL A 176 1.31 -11.20 4.86
C VAL A 176 0.27 -10.32 5.57
N MET A 177 -1.03 -10.49 5.25
CA MET A 177 -2.12 -9.77 5.91
C MET A 177 -2.14 -10.05 7.42
N ILE A 178 -2.02 -11.31 7.83
CA ILE A 178 -2.01 -11.73 9.24
C ILE A 178 -0.78 -11.15 9.97
N ALA A 179 0.40 -11.20 9.35
CA ALA A 179 1.62 -10.62 9.92
C ALA A 179 1.51 -9.09 10.14
N GLY A 180 0.64 -8.42 9.38
CA GLY A 180 0.33 -7.00 9.54
C GLY A 180 -0.61 -6.64 10.69
N ILE A 181 -1.32 -7.61 11.32
CA ILE A 181 -2.37 -7.30 12.31
C ILE A 181 -1.83 -6.58 13.54
N ILE A 182 -0.79 -7.12 14.18
CA ILE A 182 -0.19 -6.50 15.38
C ILE A 182 0.39 -5.12 15.08
N PRO A 183 1.20 -4.94 14.01
CA PRO A 183 1.63 -3.62 13.58
C PRO A 183 0.47 -2.65 13.33
N ALA A 184 -0.61 -3.08 12.69
CA ALA A 184 -1.79 -2.26 12.41
C ALA A 184 -2.47 -1.78 13.70
N ILE A 185 -2.69 -2.67 14.67
CA ILE A 185 -3.30 -2.31 15.96
C ILE A 185 -2.48 -1.22 16.66
N LEU A 186 -1.15 -1.37 16.72
CA LEU A 186 -0.28 -0.37 17.34
C LEU A 186 -0.21 0.91 16.50
N GLY A 187 -0.31 0.81 15.17
CA GLY A 187 -0.49 1.95 14.27
C GLY A 187 -1.75 2.77 14.59
N VAL A 188 -2.87 2.10 14.84
CA VAL A 188 -4.11 2.75 15.28
C VAL A 188 -3.94 3.45 16.64
N VAL A 189 -3.33 2.76 17.61
CA VAL A 189 -3.10 3.33 18.95
C VAL A 189 -2.27 4.62 18.88
N ILE A 190 -1.12 4.57 18.18
CA ILE A 190 -0.25 5.74 18.05
C ILE A 190 -0.93 6.86 17.26
N THR A 191 -1.69 6.52 16.22
CA THR A 191 -2.51 7.47 15.46
C THR A 191 -3.48 8.22 16.36
N CYS A 192 -4.25 7.51 17.19
CA CYS A 192 -5.19 8.12 18.13
C CYS A 192 -4.50 9.03 19.16
N ILE A 193 -3.34 8.61 19.67
CA ILE A 193 -2.55 9.40 20.63
C ILE A 193 -2.07 10.71 19.98
N ILE A 194 -1.48 10.62 18.79
CA ILE A 194 -0.92 11.81 18.12
C ILE A 194 -2.06 12.72 17.65
N SER A 195 -3.10 12.19 17.02
CA SER A 195 -4.25 12.97 16.57
C SER A 195 -4.91 13.75 17.72
N LYS A 196 -5.01 13.12 18.90
CA LYS A 196 -5.51 13.79 20.10
C LYS A 196 -4.64 14.98 20.53
N ARG A 197 -3.31 14.87 20.38
CA ARG A 197 -2.39 15.98 20.68
C ARG A 197 -2.45 17.11 19.66
N LEU A 198 -2.96 16.84 18.46
CA LEU A 198 -3.13 17.82 17.39
C LEU A 198 -4.50 18.52 17.40
N THR A 199 -5.45 18.16 18.26
CA THR A 199 -6.81 18.72 18.27
C THR A 199 -6.90 20.24 18.37
N LYS A 200 -5.88 20.87 18.90
CA LYS A 200 -5.76 22.33 19.05
C LYS A 200 -4.59 22.94 18.24
N LYS A 201 -3.96 22.13 17.35
CA LYS A 201 -2.80 22.54 16.56
C LYS A 201 -3.13 22.48 15.08
N GLY A 202 -3.35 23.62 14.45
CA GLY A 202 -3.72 23.74 13.04
C GLY A 202 -4.97 24.60 12.83
N THR A 203 -5.47 24.59 11.61
CA THR A 203 -6.68 25.35 11.23
C THR A 203 -7.94 24.57 11.61
N TYR A 204 -8.98 25.32 11.99
CA TYR A 204 -10.30 24.78 12.27
C TYR A 204 -11.15 24.75 10.98
N VAL A 205 -12.20 23.95 10.99
CA VAL A 205 -13.12 23.83 9.87
C VAL A 205 -14.15 24.97 9.88
N GLU A 206 -14.24 25.71 8.78
CA GLU A 206 -15.22 26.77 8.60
C GLU A 206 -16.59 26.24 8.18
N ALA A 207 -17.66 27.01 8.43
CA ALA A 207 -19.02 26.58 8.12
C ALA A 207 -19.24 26.36 6.61
N ALA A 208 -18.60 27.14 5.77
CA ALA A 208 -18.68 27.04 4.31
C ALA A 208 -17.99 25.80 3.72
N GLU A 209 -17.16 25.12 4.49
CA GLU A 209 -16.42 23.92 4.05
C GLU A 209 -17.20 22.61 4.24
N VAL A 210 -18.32 22.65 4.96
CA VAL A 210 -19.15 21.47 5.22
C VAL A 210 -20.17 21.33 4.10
N ILE A 211 -20.00 20.30 3.28
CA ILE A 211 -20.91 19.95 2.20
C ILE A 211 -21.84 18.84 2.69
N GLU A 212 -23.16 19.06 2.66
CA GLU A 212 -24.12 18.00 2.92
C GLU A 212 -24.07 16.97 1.79
N ASN A 213 -23.72 15.73 2.13
CA ASN A 213 -23.68 14.63 1.17
C ASN A 213 -25.06 13.94 1.18
N ASN A 214 -25.86 14.19 0.13
CA ASN A 214 -27.20 13.61 -0.05
C ASN A 214 -27.20 12.38 -0.97
N GLU A 215 -26.07 11.70 -1.15
CA GLU A 215 -26.02 10.49 -1.97
C GLU A 215 -26.78 9.34 -1.30
N MET A 216 -27.61 8.66 -2.11
CA MET A 216 -28.31 7.45 -1.65
C MET A 216 -27.32 6.30 -1.44
N THR A 217 -26.99 6.01 -0.20
CA THR A 217 -26.14 4.89 0.18
C THR A 217 -26.95 3.59 0.36
N PRO A 218 -26.38 2.41 0.09
CA PRO A 218 -27.04 1.12 0.32
C PRO A 218 -27.24 0.85 1.82
N SER A 219 -27.95 -0.24 2.18
CA SER A 219 -28.00 -0.68 3.57
C SER A 219 -26.62 -1.16 4.03
N PHE A 220 -26.33 -1.06 5.34
CA PHE A 220 -25.02 -1.48 5.87
C PHE A 220 -24.74 -2.96 5.61
N LEU A 221 -25.75 -3.84 5.76
CA LEU A 221 -25.58 -5.27 5.53
C LEU A 221 -25.25 -5.57 4.07
N SER A 222 -25.93 -4.93 3.11
CA SER A 222 -25.60 -5.11 1.71
C SER A 222 -24.26 -4.51 1.31
N ALA A 223 -23.85 -3.39 1.94
CA ALA A 223 -22.57 -2.75 1.70
C ALA A 223 -21.37 -3.63 2.13
N ILE A 224 -21.49 -4.31 3.27
CA ILE A 224 -20.39 -5.12 3.82
C ILE A 224 -20.32 -6.55 3.25
N THR A 225 -21.37 -7.01 2.56
CA THR A 225 -21.44 -8.38 2.02
C THR A 225 -20.28 -8.70 1.09
N GLY A 226 -19.98 -7.83 0.13
CA GLY A 226 -18.85 -8.03 -0.79
C GLY A 226 -17.50 -8.22 -0.08
N PRO A 227 -17.08 -7.28 0.78
CA PRO A 227 -15.90 -7.43 1.63
C PRO A 227 -15.86 -8.72 2.44
N LEU A 228 -16.96 -9.07 3.12
CA LEU A 228 -17.02 -10.29 3.95
C LEU A 228 -16.86 -11.55 3.12
N VAL A 229 -17.45 -11.61 1.93
CA VAL A 229 -17.27 -12.73 1.02
C VAL A 229 -15.82 -12.84 0.55
N SER A 230 -15.22 -11.74 0.10
CA SER A 230 -13.82 -11.72 -0.35
C SER A 230 -12.87 -12.20 0.75
N ILE A 231 -12.97 -11.60 1.94
CA ILE A 231 -12.12 -11.96 3.08
C ILE A 231 -12.41 -13.40 3.52
N GLY A 232 -13.68 -13.81 3.57
CA GLY A 232 -14.07 -15.18 3.93
C GLY A 232 -13.44 -16.23 3.00
N LEU A 233 -13.48 -16.00 1.68
CA LEU A 233 -12.84 -16.88 0.70
C LEU A 233 -11.33 -16.96 0.88
N LEU A 234 -10.66 -15.82 1.12
CA LEU A 234 -9.21 -15.80 1.37
C LEU A 234 -8.84 -16.48 2.69
N MET A 235 -9.66 -16.35 3.73
CA MET A 235 -9.44 -16.97 5.05
C MET A 235 -9.69 -18.48 5.09
N LEU A 236 -10.27 -19.07 4.05
CA LEU A 236 -10.37 -20.52 3.94
C LEU A 236 -8.98 -21.19 3.94
N ARG A 237 -7.95 -20.51 3.48
CA ARG A 237 -6.58 -21.06 3.50
C ARG A 237 -6.06 -21.31 4.92
N PRO A 238 -5.97 -20.30 5.83
CA PRO A 238 -5.47 -20.54 7.19
C PRO A 238 -6.45 -21.35 8.06
N ILE A 239 -7.76 -21.37 7.75
CA ILE A 239 -8.78 -22.05 8.58
C ILE A 239 -8.98 -23.49 8.15
N ALA A 240 -9.09 -23.76 6.86
CA ALA A 240 -9.49 -25.05 6.30
C ALA A 240 -8.47 -25.63 5.32
N ASN A 241 -7.33 -24.99 5.14
CA ASN A 241 -6.31 -25.34 4.13
C ASN A 241 -6.84 -25.42 2.68
N ILE A 242 -7.90 -24.60 2.38
CA ILE A 242 -8.48 -24.47 1.05
C ILE A 242 -7.96 -23.17 0.45
N SER A 243 -7.10 -23.26 -0.55
CA SER A 243 -6.51 -22.09 -1.21
C SER A 243 -7.42 -21.56 -2.31
N ILE A 244 -8.02 -20.40 -2.08
CA ILE A 244 -8.73 -19.62 -3.11
C ILE A 244 -7.84 -18.48 -3.53
N ASP A 245 -7.52 -18.42 -4.84
CA ASP A 245 -6.66 -17.38 -5.37
C ASP A 245 -7.33 -16.00 -5.27
N PRO A 246 -6.61 -14.93 -4.89
CA PRO A 246 -7.12 -13.54 -4.90
C PRO A 246 -7.74 -13.12 -6.23
N LEU A 247 -7.23 -13.65 -7.36
CA LEU A 247 -7.78 -13.45 -8.70
C LEU A 247 -9.25 -13.86 -8.81
N ILE A 248 -9.69 -14.81 -7.97
CA ILE A 248 -11.08 -15.29 -7.91
C ILE A 248 -11.81 -14.66 -6.72
N ALA A 249 -11.20 -14.66 -5.52
CA ALA A 249 -11.85 -14.26 -4.30
C ALA A 249 -12.33 -12.81 -4.33
N LEU A 250 -11.50 -11.90 -4.88
CA LEU A 250 -11.81 -10.47 -4.87
C LEU A 250 -12.94 -10.09 -5.86
N PRO A 251 -12.92 -10.51 -7.14
CA PRO A 251 -14.03 -10.21 -8.03
C PRO A 251 -15.33 -10.94 -7.64
N VAL A 252 -15.26 -12.17 -7.11
CA VAL A 252 -16.45 -12.87 -6.59
C VAL A 252 -17.11 -12.08 -5.47
N GLY A 253 -16.34 -11.57 -4.52
CA GLY A 253 -16.87 -10.67 -3.48
C GLY A 253 -17.49 -9.40 -4.06
N GLY A 254 -16.84 -8.79 -5.05
CA GLY A 254 -17.39 -7.64 -5.77
C GLY A 254 -18.75 -7.94 -6.42
N ILE A 255 -18.85 -9.04 -7.16
CA ILE A 255 -20.08 -9.49 -7.83
C ILE A 255 -21.20 -9.75 -6.81
N ILE A 256 -20.91 -10.52 -5.76
CA ILE A 256 -21.88 -10.81 -4.69
C ILE A 256 -22.32 -9.53 -3.96
N GLY A 257 -21.39 -8.59 -3.72
CA GLY A 257 -21.69 -7.27 -3.16
C GLY A 257 -22.68 -6.49 -4.02
N VAL A 258 -22.48 -6.44 -5.34
CA VAL A 258 -23.40 -5.76 -6.27
C VAL A 258 -24.77 -6.42 -6.28
N ILE A 259 -24.84 -7.75 -6.24
CA ILE A 259 -26.09 -8.51 -6.15
C ILE A 259 -26.82 -8.17 -4.84
N ALA A 260 -26.13 -8.20 -3.70
CA ALA A 260 -26.70 -7.87 -2.40
C ALA A 260 -27.25 -6.44 -2.30
N MET A 261 -26.66 -5.51 -3.07
CA MET A 261 -27.12 -4.12 -3.17
C MET A 261 -28.23 -3.91 -4.22
N GLY A 262 -28.63 -4.95 -4.97
CA GLY A 262 -29.63 -4.84 -6.05
C GLY A 262 -29.17 -4.04 -7.26
N LYS A 263 -27.85 -3.86 -7.43
CA LYS A 263 -27.24 -3.00 -8.47
C LYS A 263 -26.55 -3.79 -9.58
N LEU A 264 -26.96 -5.04 -9.86
CA LEU A 264 -26.29 -5.93 -10.80
C LEU A 264 -26.12 -5.32 -12.22
N LYS A 265 -27.10 -4.52 -12.66
CA LYS A 265 -27.03 -3.81 -13.96
C LYS A 265 -25.87 -2.81 -14.07
N LYS A 266 -25.32 -2.36 -12.93
CA LYS A 266 -24.19 -1.45 -12.85
C LYS A 266 -22.82 -2.15 -12.68
N LEU A 267 -22.80 -3.48 -12.66
CA LEU A 267 -21.57 -4.25 -12.44
C LEU A 267 -20.46 -3.84 -13.43
N ASN A 268 -20.77 -3.74 -14.72
CA ASN A 268 -19.79 -3.37 -15.71
C ASN A 268 -19.23 -1.95 -15.52
N GLU A 269 -20.09 -0.99 -15.16
CA GLU A 269 -19.70 0.38 -14.83
C GLU A 269 -18.71 0.41 -13.65
N TYR A 270 -19.06 -0.28 -12.57
CA TYR A 270 -18.26 -0.35 -11.36
C TYR A 270 -16.94 -1.10 -11.58
N ALA A 271 -16.96 -2.22 -12.30
CA ALA A 271 -15.77 -2.96 -12.66
C ALA A 271 -14.83 -2.13 -13.58
N SER A 272 -15.38 -1.41 -14.56
CA SER A 272 -14.60 -0.52 -15.43
C SER A 272 -13.94 0.61 -14.66
N PHE A 273 -14.65 1.21 -13.69
CA PHE A 273 -14.05 2.20 -12.79
C PHE A 273 -12.91 1.57 -11.96
N GLY A 274 -13.12 0.40 -11.38
CA GLY A 274 -12.10 -0.31 -10.63
C GLY A 274 -10.88 -0.63 -11.50
N LEU A 275 -11.08 -1.12 -12.72
CA LEU A 275 -10.02 -1.37 -13.70
C LEU A 275 -9.20 -0.09 -13.98
N SER A 276 -9.86 1.05 -14.19
CA SER A 276 -9.17 2.32 -14.42
C SER A 276 -8.24 2.72 -13.27
N LYS A 277 -8.61 2.40 -12.02
CA LYS A 277 -7.78 2.64 -10.85
C LYS A 277 -6.57 1.70 -10.76
N MET A 278 -6.72 0.47 -11.24
CA MET A 278 -5.65 -0.55 -11.19
C MET A 278 -4.67 -0.46 -12.38
N THR A 279 -5.07 0.15 -13.48
CA THR A 279 -4.24 0.23 -14.72
C THR A 279 -2.88 0.87 -14.46
N GLY A 280 -2.83 1.97 -13.69
CA GLY A 280 -1.57 2.63 -13.36
C GLY A 280 -0.61 1.75 -12.57
N VAL A 281 -1.15 0.94 -11.65
CA VAL A 281 -0.36 -0.02 -10.85
C VAL A 281 0.14 -1.17 -11.72
N ALA A 282 -0.70 -1.69 -12.62
CA ALA A 282 -0.31 -2.76 -13.54
C ALA A 282 0.84 -2.31 -14.46
N ILE A 283 0.74 -1.10 -15.03
CA ILE A 283 1.81 -0.51 -15.85
C ILE A 283 3.10 -0.30 -15.04
N LEU A 284 2.97 0.16 -13.79
CA LEU A 284 4.10 0.32 -12.89
C LEU A 284 4.82 -1.01 -12.65
N LEU A 285 4.08 -2.10 -12.42
CA LEU A 285 4.65 -3.43 -12.20
C LEU A 285 5.45 -3.94 -13.41
N ILE A 286 5.00 -3.62 -14.64
CA ILE A 286 5.78 -3.93 -15.85
C ILE A 286 7.15 -3.22 -15.78
N GLY A 287 7.15 -1.92 -15.52
CA GLY A 287 8.40 -1.16 -15.35
C GLY A 287 9.27 -1.69 -14.21
N THR A 288 8.66 -2.02 -13.07
CA THR A 288 9.35 -2.62 -11.92
C THR A 288 10.01 -3.95 -12.29
N GLY A 289 9.31 -4.80 -13.04
CA GLY A 289 9.84 -6.06 -13.52
C GLY A 289 11.06 -5.88 -14.41
N THR A 290 11.08 -4.87 -15.31
CA THR A 290 12.25 -4.61 -16.15
C THR A 290 13.49 -4.28 -15.30
N LEU A 291 13.34 -3.45 -14.29
CA LEU A 291 14.41 -3.10 -13.36
C LEU A 291 14.87 -4.32 -12.55
N ALA A 292 13.92 -5.09 -12.02
CA ALA A 292 14.19 -6.30 -11.26
C ALA A 292 14.96 -7.34 -12.10
N GLY A 293 14.65 -7.47 -13.39
CA GLY A 293 15.36 -8.34 -14.31
C GLY A 293 16.85 -7.99 -14.44
N ILE A 294 17.19 -6.71 -14.50
CA ILE A 294 18.59 -6.24 -14.51
C ILE A 294 19.28 -6.52 -13.16
N ILE A 295 18.63 -6.14 -12.06
CA ILE A 295 19.24 -6.24 -10.71
C ILE A 295 19.41 -7.69 -10.26
N SER A 296 18.45 -8.56 -10.52
CA SER A 296 18.52 -9.97 -10.15
C SER A 296 19.63 -10.74 -10.89
N ASN A 297 20.01 -10.25 -12.07
CA ASN A 297 21.10 -10.82 -12.87
C ASN A 297 22.41 -9.99 -12.77
N SER A 298 22.61 -9.35 -11.62
CA SER A 298 23.80 -8.52 -11.38
C SER A 298 24.58 -8.97 -10.15
N ALA A 299 25.83 -8.52 -10.06
CA ALA A 299 26.67 -8.70 -8.88
C ALA A 299 26.27 -7.80 -7.68
N LEU A 300 25.18 -7.02 -7.77
CA LEU A 300 24.75 -6.11 -6.70
C LEU A 300 24.41 -6.86 -5.40
N LYS A 301 23.83 -8.05 -5.52
CA LYS A 301 23.50 -8.89 -4.36
C LYS A 301 24.73 -9.16 -3.50
N ASP A 302 25.87 -9.57 -4.11
CA ASP A 302 27.09 -9.91 -3.39
C ASP A 302 27.72 -8.67 -2.74
N VAL A 303 27.65 -7.52 -3.42
CA VAL A 303 28.12 -6.23 -2.87
C VAL A 303 27.29 -5.81 -1.66
N ILE A 304 25.96 -5.96 -1.69
CA ILE A 304 25.09 -5.65 -0.57
C ILE A 304 25.38 -6.59 0.62
N ILE A 305 25.49 -7.89 0.39
CA ILE A 305 25.81 -8.88 1.43
C ILE A 305 27.15 -8.56 2.09
N SER A 306 28.17 -8.29 1.29
CA SER A 306 29.51 -7.93 1.78
C SER A 306 29.47 -6.62 2.59
N GLY A 307 28.73 -5.62 2.11
CA GLY A 307 28.55 -4.34 2.81
C GLY A 307 27.86 -4.49 4.17
N ILE A 308 26.79 -5.26 4.25
CA ILE A 308 26.08 -5.55 5.51
C ILE A 308 26.99 -6.24 6.51
N ASN A 309 27.73 -7.24 6.07
CA ASN A 309 28.68 -7.99 6.92
C ASN A 309 29.81 -7.08 7.41
N THR A 310 30.37 -6.24 6.53
CA THR A 310 31.47 -5.32 6.89
C THR A 310 31.03 -4.23 7.87
N LEU A 311 29.80 -3.73 7.72
CA LEU A 311 29.24 -2.70 8.61
C LEU A 311 28.66 -3.27 9.91
N GLY A 312 28.60 -4.60 10.06
CA GLY A 312 28.02 -5.26 11.24
C GLY A 312 26.52 -4.97 11.41
N LEU A 313 25.81 -4.65 10.30
CA LEU A 313 24.38 -4.40 10.34
C LEU A 313 23.62 -5.72 10.43
N PRO A 314 22.50 -5.75 11.18
CA PRO A 314 21.65 -6.94 11.19
C PRO A 314 21.02 -7.16 9.81
N SER A 315 21.04 -8.41 9.33
CA SER A 315 20.56 -8.77 7.96
C SER A 315 19.12 -8.32 7.68
N PHE A 316 18.26 -8.36 8.68
CA PHE A 316 16.86 -7.95 8.54
C PHE A 316 16.67 -6.45 8.29
N ALA A 317 17.65 -5.59 8.64
CA ALA A 317 17.52 -4.14 8.51
C ALA A 317 17.31 -3.67 7.06
N LEU A 318 17.83 -4.43 6.10
CA LEU A 318 17.66 -4.11 4.67
C LEU A 318 16.18 -4.13 4.25
N ALA A 319 15.34 -4.99 4.86
CA ALA A 319 13.93 -5.11 4.49
C ALA A 319 13.14 -3.81 4.74
N PRO A 320 13.04 -3.30 5.98
CA PRO A 320 12.31 -2.06 6.21
C PRO A 320 13.00 -0.85 5.57
N ILE A 321 14.34 -0.79 5.55
CA ILE A 321 15.08 0.32 4.94
C ILE A 321 14.78 0.41 3.44
N SER A 322 14.81 -0.71 2.70
CA SER A 322 14.45 -0.71 1.28
C SER A 322 13.02 -0.25 1.04
N GLY A 323 12.07 -0.69 1.86
CA GLY A 323 10.69 -0.22 1.81
C GLY A 323 10.57 1.30 2.03
N ILE A 324 11.21 1.82 3.07
CA ILE A 324 11.22 3.26 3.39
C ILE A 324 11.80 4.06 2.21
N LEU A 325 12.98 3.67 1.73
CA LEU A 325 13.67 4.40 0.66
C LEU A 325 12.89 4.40 -0.65
N MET A 326 12.36 3.24 -1.05
CA MET A 326 11.60 3.14 -2.31
C MET A 326 10.25 3.84 -2.24
N ALA A 327 9.56 3.77 -1.11
CA ALA A 327 8.33 4.55 -0.92
C ALA A 327 8.61 6.05 -0.88
N GLY A 328 9.70 6.48 -0.25
CA GLY A 328 10.13 7.88 -0.25
C GLY A 328 10.50 8.38 -1.65
N ALA A 329 11.24 7.60 -2.42
CA ALA A 329 11.63 7.94 -3.78
C ALA A 329 10.42 8.11 -4.72
N THR A 330 9.40 7.26 -4.56
CA THR A 330 8.21 7.25 -5.42
C THR A 330 7.03 8.03 -4.84
N ALA A 331 7.10 8.47 -3.59
CA ALA A 331 6.01 9.02 -2.78
C ALA A 331 4.72 8.16 -2.87
N SER A 332 4.89 6.84 -2.77
CA SER A 332 3.82 5.87 -2.95
C SER A 332 4.15 4.56 -2.25
N THR A 333 3.26 4.09 -1.37
CA THR A 333 3.36 2.76 -0.75
C THR A 333 3.37 1.67 -1.81
N THR A 334 2.50 1.77 -2.81
CA THR A 334 2.35 0.75 -3.86
C THR A 334 3.60 0.61 -4.71
N SER A 335 4.12 1.73 -5.20
CA SER A 335 5.37 1.74 -5.98
C SER A 335 6.55 1.27 -5.14
N GLY A 336 6.64 1.77 -3.91
CA GLY A 336 7.69 1.38 -2.97
C GLY A 336 7.70 -0.11 -2.67
N ALA A 337 6.53 -0.69 -2.37
CA ALA A 337 6.38 -2.11 -2.08
C ALA A 337 6.76 -2.99 -3.27
N ALA A 338 6.29 -2.64 -4.46
CA ALA A 338 6.60 -3.37 -5.69
C ALA A 338 8.11 -3.34 -5.99
N VAL A 339 8.73 -2.15 -5.99
CA VAL A 339 10.16 -2.01 -6.29
C VAL A 339 11.01 -2.64 -5.19
N ALA A 340 10.76 -2.36 -3.93
CA ALA A 340 11.57 -2.90 -2.83
C ALA A 340 11.55 -4.43 -2.80
N SER A 341 10.37 -5.04 -2.92
CA SER A 341 10.26 -6.51 -2.87
C SER A 341 10.86 -7.20 -4.07
N SER A 342 10.69 -6.65 -5.28
CA SER A 342 11.25 -7.24 -6.50
C SER A 342 12.77 -7.07 -6.62
N VAL A 343 13.31 -5.94 -6.16
CA VAL A 343 14.71 -5.59 -6.27
C VAL A 343 15.54 -6.23 -5.14
N PHE A 344 15.08 -6.13 -3.92
CA PHE A 344 15.85 -6.52 -2.73
C PHE A 344 15.38 -7.82 -2.08
N GLY A 345 14.19 -8.32 -2.44
CA GLY A 345 13.57 -9.47 -1.76
C GLY A 345 14.47 -10.71 -1.76
N SER A 346 15.01 -11.10 -2.91
CA SER A 346 15.91 -12.26 -3.03
C SER A 346 17.21 -12.07 -2.26
N THR A 347 17.77 -10.87 -2.22
CA THR A 347 18.97 -10.54 -1.45
C THR A 347 18.71 -10.69 0.05
N ILE A 348 17.59 -10.15 0.55
CA ILE A 348 17.22 -10.20 1.97
C ILE A 348 17.00 -11.66 2.41
N THR A 349 16.28 -12.43 1.60
CA THR A 349 16.05 -13.85 1.93
C THR A 349 17.34 -14.69 1.90
N SER A 350 18.29 -14.37 1.03
CA SER A 350 19.60 -15.03 1.02
C SER A 350 20.49 -14.68 2.22
N LEU A 351 20.19 -13.57 2.92
CA LEU A 351 20.81 -13.21 4.20
C LEU A 351 20.19 -13.97 5.40
N GLY A 352 19.28 -14.93 5.15
CA GLY A 352 18.65 -15.77 6.19
C GLY A 352 17.37 -15.22 6.78
N VAL A 353 16.83 -14.11 6.25
CA VAL A 353 15.53 -13.58 6.67
C VAL A 353 14.42 -14.35 5.96
N SER A 354 13.41 -14.83 6.69
CA SER A 354 12.30 -15.57 6.07
C SER A 354 11.54 -14.70 5.05
N SER A 355 10.99 -15.32 4.00
CA SER A 355 10.22 -14.62 2.97
C SER A 355 9.03 -13.86 3.55
N LEU A 356 8.32 -14.44 4.53
CA LEU A 356 7.19 -13.79 5.19
C LEU A 356 7.63 -12.56 6.00
N ALA A 357 8.70 -12.68 6.79
CA ALA A 357 9.23 -11.55 7.55
C ALA A 357 9.70 -10.44 6.59
N THR A 358 10.40 -10.80 5.50
CA THR A 358 10.82 -9.86 4.48
C THR A 358 9.63 -9.10 3.86
N ALA A 359 8.57 -9.81 3.48
CA ALA A 359 7.36 -9.22 2.91
C ALA A 359 6.69 -8.24 3.88
N ALA A 360 6.49 -8.65 5.13
CA ALA A 360 5.84 -7.83 6.15
C ALA A 360 6.65 -6.58 6.49
N MET A 361 7.99 -6.72 6.65
CA MET A 361 8.87 -5.60 6.98
C MET A 361 9.01 -4.60 5.82
N ILE A 362 9.12 -5.06 4.57
CA ILE A 362 9.10 -4.18 3.39
C ILE A 362 7.79 -3.41 3.33
N HIS A 363 6.65 -4.12 3.44
CA HIS A 363 5.34 -3.49 3.33
C HIS A 363 5.11 -2.44 4.43
N ALA A 364 5.43 -2.76 5.67
CA ALA A 364 5.34 -1.80 6.77
C ALA A 364 6.28 -0.60 6.55
N GLY A 365 7.53 -0.85 6.13
CA GLY A 365 8.50 0.19 5.79
C GLY A 365 8.01 1.17 4.75
N CYS A 366 7.27 0.70 3.76
CA CYS A 366 6.70 1.56 2.71
C CYS A 366 5.67 2.57 3.22
N THR A 367 5.13 2.40 4.43
CA THR A 367 4.16 3.33 5.02
C THR A 367 4.80 4.53 5.74
N VAL A 368 6.13 4.57 5.88
CA VAL A 368 6.83 5.58 6.70
C VAL A 368 6.87 6.95 6.02
N ILE A 369 7.30 7.02 4.77
CA ILE A 369 7.47 8.28 4.01
C ILE A 369 6.85 8.24 2.61
N ASP A 370 5.72 7.56 2.46
CA ASP A 370 4.94 7.50 1.23
C ASP A 370 4.13 8.79 0.94
N GLN A 371 4.05 9.69 1.93
CA GLN A 371 3.29 10.94 1.90
C GLN A 371 4.12 12.17 1.51
N LEU A 372 5.18 12.01 0.73
CA LEU A 372 6.02 13.13 0.32
C LEU A 372 5.34 14.01 -0.76
N PRO A 373 5.67 15.33 -0.82
CA PRO A 373 4.93 16.30 -1.65
C PRO A 373 4.98 16.08 -3.17
N HIS A 374 5.87 15.24 -3.67
CA HIS A 374 5.93 14.92 -5.09
C HIS A 374 4.94 13.82 -5.51
N GLY A 375 4.24 13.18 -4.56
CA GLY A 375 3.24 12.16 -4.81
C GLY A 375 1.80 12.68 -4.77
N SER A 376 0.90 12.01 -5.51
CA SER A 376 -0.52 12.36 -5.55
C SER A 376 -1.22 12.22 -4.19
N PHE A 377 -0.82 11.24 -3.38
CA PHE A 377 -1.37 10.99 -2.06
C PHE A 377 -1.34 12.22 -1.14
N PHE A 378 -0.21 12.96 -1.15
CA PHE A 378 -0.06 14.18 -0.37
C PHE A 378 -1.12 15.23 -0.74
N HIS A 379 -1.31 15.46 -2.03
CA HIS A 379 -2.22 16.48 -2.56
C HIS A 379 -3.69 16.07 -2.45
N SER A 380 -4.03 14.84 -2.80
CA SER A 380 -5.41 14.34 -2.75
C SER A 380 -5.97 14.33 -1.33
N THR A 381 -5.19 13.86 -0.36
CA THR A 381 -5.62 13.80 1.04
C THR A 381 -5.68 15.18 1.69
N GLY A 382 -4.73 16.06 1.43
CA GLY A 382 -4.78 17.45 1.90
C GLY A 382 -5.94 18.23 1.26
N GLY A 383 -6.15 18.06 -0.04
CA GLY A 383 -7.21 18.71 -0.81
C GLY A 383 -8.61 18.28 -0.37
N SER A 384 -8.81 17.03 0.04
CA SER A 384 -10.12 16.50 0.46
C SER A 384 -10.73 17.21 1.66
N ILE A 385 -9.91 17.89 2.48
CA ILE A 385 -10.36 18.68 3.65
C ILE A 385 -9.95 20.14 3.53
N ASN A 386 -9.65 20.62 2.32
CA ASN A 386 -9.22 22.01 2.06
C ASN A 386 -8.08 22.46 2.99
N MET A 387 -7.06 21.60 3.19
CA MET A 387 -5.89 21.92 4.01
C MET A 387 -4.86 22.71 3.19
N ASN A 388 -4.31 23.79 3.77
CA ASN A 388 -3.26 24.53 3.09
C ASN A 388 -1.92 23.74 3.07
N MET A 389 -1.08 24.05 2.08
CA MET A 389 0.18 23.36 1.83
C MET A 389 1.12 23.36 3.04
N ASN A 390 1.26 24.50 3.73
CA ASN A 390 2.17 24.63 4.86
C ASN A 390 1.73 23.75 6.05
N GLU A 391 0.44 23.65 6.29
CA GLU A 391 -0.12 22.79 7.33
C GLU A 391 0.03 21.32 6.96
N ARG A 392 -0.22 20.98 5.68
CA ARG A 392 -0.05 19.61 5.16
C ARG A 392 1.39 19.13 5.28
N LEU A 393 2.38 19.99 5.00
CA LEU A 393 3.80 19.68 5.18
C LEU A 393 4.17 19.39 6.64
N LYS A 394 3.57 20.12 7.59
CA LYS A 394 3.80 19.91 9.03
C LYS A 394 3.24 18.58 9.55
N LEU A 395 2.36 17.91 8.80
CA LEU A 395 1.84 16.58 9.17
C LEU A 395 2.79 15.43 8.78
N ILE A 396 3.68 15.63 7.81
CA ILE A 396 4.61 14.59 7.33
C ILE A 396 5.34 13.86 8.48
N PRO A 397 5.95 14.55 9.45
CA PRO A 397 6.65 13.87 10.56
C PRO A 397 5.70 13.00 11.40
N PHE A 398 4.48 13.44 11.63
CA PHE A 398 3.51 12.68 12.45
C PHE A 398 3.01 11.44 11.72
N GLU A 399 2.77 11.54 10.42
CA GLU A 399 2.45 10.38 9.57
C GLU A 399 3.63 9.40 9.49
N ALA A 400 4.86 9.92 9.40
CA ALA A 400 6.07 9.11 9.44
C ALA A 400 6.23 8.36 10.76
N ILE A 401 5.91 8.99 11.91
CA ILE A 401 5.92 8.31 13.22
C ILE A 401 4.92 7.15 13.26
N VAL A 402 3.73 7.30 12.68
CA VAL A 402 2.76 6.21 12.58
C VAL A 402 3.33 5.05 11.77
N GLY A 403 3.85 5.33 10.56
CA GLY A 403 4.47 4.32 9.71
C GLY A 403 5.69 3.67 10.35
N LEU A 404 6.55 4.46 11.01
CA LEU A 404 7.74 3.96 11.71
C LEU A 404 7.37 3.07 12.88
N THR A 405 6.32 3.40 13.64
CA THR A 405 5.81 2.54 14.72
C THR A 405 5.39 1.19 14.17
N MET A 406 4.58 1.16 13.10
CA MET A 406 4.18 -0.08 12.44
C MET A 406 5.39 -0.87 11.93
N THR A 407 6.37 -0.18 11.39
CA THR A 407 7.60 -0.81 10.87
C THR A 407 8.42 -1.45 12.00
N ILE A 408 8.68 -0.74 13.09
CA ILE A 408 9.44 -1.27 14.24
C ILE A 408 8.72 -2.49 14.84
N ILE A 409 7.40 -2.41 14.97
CA ILE A 409 6.60 -3.54 15.48
C ILE A 409 6.62 -4.71 14.49
N SER A 410 6.53 -4.45 13.18
CA SER A 410 6.66 -5.50 12.16
C SER A 410 8.00 -6.21 12.26
N VAL A 411 9.10 -5.47 12.40
CA VAL A 411 10.44 -6.05 12.60
C VAL A 411 10.49 -6.89 13.86
N SER A 412 10.06 -6.34 15.01
CA SER A 412 10.10 -7.03 16.29
C SER A 412 9.23 -8.29 16.29
N TYR A 413 8.03 -8.20 15.73
CA TYR A 413 7.08 -9.32 15.71
C TYR A 413 7.51 -10.42 14.75
N THR A 414 7.88 -10.07 13.52
CA THR A 414 8.19 -11.08 12.50
C THR A 414 9.56 -11.70 12.66
N HIS A 415 10.52 -10.96 13.20
CA HIS A 415 11.88 -11.48 13.42
C HIS A 415 12.04 -12.24 14.75
N LEU A 416 11.34 -11.81 15.81
CA LEU A 416 11.53 -12.37 17.15
C LEU A 416 10.50 -13.45 17.54
N THR A 417 9.29 -13.45 16.93
CA THR A 417 8.19 -14.29 17.41
C THR A 417 7.57 -15.24 16.40
N LEU A 418 7.75 -15.00 15.09
CA LEU A 418 7.24 -15.94 14.08
C LEU A 418 8.19 -17.13 13.98
N PRO A 419 7.73 -18.37 14.28
CA PRO A 419 8.55 -19.56 14.07
C PRO A 419 8.90 -19.66 12.57
N THR A 420 10.10 -20.12 12.26
CA THR A 420 10.54 -20.44 10.89
C THR A 420 9.67 -21.52 10.20
N THR A 421 8.73 -22.11 10.92
CA THR A 421 7.82 -23.18 10.49
C THR A 421 6.52 -22.72 9.80
N TRP A 422 6.25 -21.41 9.70
CA TRP A 422 5.06 -20.88 8.99
C TRP A 422 5.26 -20.73 7.47
N ASN A 423 6.31 -21.31 6.92
CA ASN A 423 6.51 -21.47 5.48
C ASN A 423 5.71 -22.71 4.99
N VAL A 424 4.37 -22.64 4.95
CA VAL A 424 3.53 -23.62 4.27
C VAL A 424 2.57 -22.90 3.32
#